data_c44aa238962cabee1d5b20e63b4043b5
#
_entry.id   c44aa238962cabee1d5b20e63b4043b5
#
_cell.length_a   1.000
_cell.length_b   1.000
_cell.length_c   1.000
_cell.angle_alpha   90.00
_cell.angle_beta   90.00
_cell.angle_gamma   90.00
#
_symmetry.space_group_name_H-M   'P 1'
#
loop_
_entity.id
_entity.type
_entity.pdbx_description
1 polymer ?
#
loop_
_entity_poly.entity_id
_entity_poly.type
_entity_poly.pdbx_seq_one_letter_code
_entity_poly.pdbx_strand_id
1 'polypeptide(L)'
;RYFASGENLSTYVTLKNGQQVSVDTDFIFSCKQLPKLKIAVELCEDLWTPNPPSIRHAMSGATVIVNLSASDEVTGKAIYRRELVSGQSARLICGYIYASAGDGESTQDVVYSGHNLICENGNVLAESKRFTNETIYSEFDVERIETERRRMTTFVVEDDHRWAEFDLEVKDTTLSRYVNPAPFVPADKTDRDRRCDEILMIQAMGLKKRLEHTNCKTAVIGISGGLDSTLALLVTVRAFDLLGKDHKDIAAVTMPGFGTTDRTYD
;
A
#
# COMPACT_ATOMS: atom_id res chain seq x y z
N ARG A 1 16.43 -7.72 27.34
CA ARG A 1 17.37 -8.06 28.44
C ARG A 1 16.95 -9.30 29.25
N TYR A 2 15.65 -9.51 29.37
CA TYR A 2 15.10 -10.57 30.24
C TYR A 2 14.54 -11.75 29.46
N PHE A 3 14.52 -11.66 28.14
CA PHE A 3 13.96 -12.68 27.24
C PHE A 3 15.02 -13.15 26.26
N ALA A 4 14.99 -14.42 25.93
CA ALA A 4 15.79 -15.02 24.87
C ALA A 4 15.01 -14.92 23.56
N SER A 5 15.74 -14.99 22.44
CA SER A 5 15.11 -15.13 21.13
C SER A 5 14.26 -16.41 21.09
N GLY A 6 13.09 -16.31 20.46
CA GLY A 6 12.25 -17.45 20.13
C GLY A 6 12.64 -18.13 18.80
N GLU A 7 13.68 -17.66 18.14
CA GLU A 7 14.14 -18.24 16.87
C GLU A 7 14.42 -19.74 17.04
N ASN A 8 13.86 -20.53 16.13
CA ASN A 8 13.89 -22.00 16.17
C ASN A 8 13.18 -22.64 17.39
N LEU A 9 12.40 -21.88 18.16
CA LEU A 9 11.58 -22.43 19.22
C LEU A 9 10.39 -23.16 18.60
N SER A 10 10.31 -24.47 18.85
CA SER A 10 9.17 -25.29 18.47
C SER A 10 8.93 -26.33 19.57
N THR A 11 7.92 -26.11 20.39
CA THR A 11 7.62 -26.94 21.57
C THR A 11 6.13 -26.95 21.88
N TYR A 12 5.77 -27.70 22.92
CA TYR A 12 4.42 -27.76 23.46
C TYR A 12 4.41 -27.38 24.93
N VAL A 13 3.39 -26.64 25.32
CA VAL A 13 3.13 -26.31 26.73
C VAL A 13 1.80 -26.94 27.14
N THR A 14 1.79 -27.59 28.30
CA THR A 14 0.55 -28.11 28.87
C THR A 14 -0.05 -27.08 29.82
N LEU A 15 -1.23 -26.61 29.47
CA LEU A 15 -2.00 -25.68 30.30
C LEU A 15 -2.55 -26.35 31.54
N LYS A 16 -2.98 -25.57 32.56
CA LYS A 16 -3.54 -26.06 33.79
C LYS A 16 -4.74 -26.99 33.62
N ASN A 17 -5.49 -26.83 32.54
CA ASN A 17 -6.63 -27.68 32.17
C ASN A 17 -6.23 -28.98 31.45
N GLY A 18 -4.92 -29.29 31.34
CA GLY A 18 -4.40 -30.46 30.64
C GLY A 18 -4.30 -30.32 29.11
N GLN A 19 -4.72 -29.20 28.53
CA GLN A 19 -4.61 -28.96 27.11
C GLN A 19 -3.16 -28.72 26.71
N GLN A 20 -2.70 -29.39 25.66
CA GLN A 20 -1.41 -29.11 25.03
C GLN A 20 -1.57 -28.02 23.98
N VAL A 21 -0.74 -27.00 24.07
CA VAL A 21 -0.71 -25.88 23.13
C VAL A 21 0.69 -25.80 22.51
N SER A 22 0.74 -25.71 21.19
CA SER A 22 1.97 -25.50 20.45
C SER A 22 2.51 -24.10 20.72
N VAL A 23 3.82 -23.98 20.90
CA VAL A 23 4.54 -22.71 21.02
C VAL A 23 5.61 -22.68 19.95
N ASP A 24 5.50 -21.69 19.07
CA ASP A 24 6.37 -21.54 17.91
C ASP A 24 6.36 -20.05 17.47
N THR A 25 7.37 -19.63 16.75
CA THR A 25 7.43 -18.27 16.18
C THR A 25 6.85 -18.21 14.77
N ASP A 26 6.68 -19.35 14.12
CA ASP A 26 6.31 -19.45 12.70
C ASP A 26 4.90 -20.03 12.55
N PHE A 27 3.90 -19.35 13.13
CA PHE A 27 2.50 -19.70 13.01
C PHE A 27 1.72 -18.79 12.06
N ILE A 28 0.87 -19.40 11.25
CA ILE A 28 -0.20 -18.73 10.52
C ILE A 28 -1.55 -19.25 11.00
N PHE A 29 -2.42 -18.35 11.41
CA PHE A 29 -3.79 -18.64 11.82
C PHE A 29 -4.72 -18.44 10.61
N SER A 30 -5.28 -19.52 10.09
CA SER A 30 -6.17 -19.52 8.92
C SER A 30 -7.63 -19.60 9.33
N CYS A 31 -8.45 -18.68 8.81
CA CYS A 31 -9.88 -18.71 9.02
C CYS A 31 -10.55 -19.73 8.08
N LYS A 32 -11.30 -20.69 8.64
CA LYS A 32 -11.97 -21.72 7.83
C LYS A 32 -13.05 -21.16 6.91
N GLN A 33 -13.83 -20.20 7.39
CA GLN A 33 -14.93 -19.59 6.65
C GLN A 33 -14.47 -18.51 5.66
N LEU A 34 -13.29 -17.92 5.90
CA LEU A 34 -12.66 -16.93 5.05
C LEU A 34 -11.21 -17.36 4.74
N PRO A 35 -10.97 -18.33 3.83
CA PRO A 35 -9.65 -18.92 3.62
C PRO A 35 -8.53 -17.93 3.21
N LYS A 36 -8.91 -16.75 2.75
CA LYS A 36 -7.97 -15.66 2.43
C LYS A 36 -7.59 -14.81 3.66
N LEU A 37 -8.31 -14.96 4.77
CA LEU A 37 -7.94 -14.35 6.05
C LEU A 37 -6.94 -15.27 6.76
N LYS A 38 -5.68 -14.89 6.68
CA LYS A 38 -4.54 -15.60 7.26
C LYS A 38 -3.75 -14.63 8.10
N ILE A 39 -3.69 -14.85 9.39
CA ILE A 39 -3.13 -13.93 10.37
C ILE A 39 -1.80 -14.48 10.88
N ALA A 40 -0.77 -13.65 10.93
CA ALA A 40 0.46 -13.94 11.64
C ALA A 40 0.81 -12.81 12.61
N VAL A 41 1.63 -13.11 13.59
CA VAL A 41 1.94 -12.20 14.70
C VAL A 41 3.44 -11.97 14.78
N GLU A 42 3.82 -10.71 14.97
CA GLU A 42 5.17 -10.34 15.40
C GLU A 42 5.09 -9.42 16.62
N LEU A 43 6.19 -9.24 17.33
CA LEU A 43 6.18 -8.54 18.61
C LEU A 43 7.09 -7.32 18.60
N CYS A 44 6.49 -6.16 18.83
CA CYS A 44 7.18 -4.92 19.22
C CYS A 44 8.38 -4.59 18.31
N GLU A 45 9.60 -4.81 18.83
CA GLU A 45 10.85 -4.50 18.15
C GLU A 45 11.11 -5.32 16.90
N ASP A 46 10.41 -6.43 16.70
CA ASP A 46 10.54 -7.25 15.48
C ASP A 46 10.37 -6.43 14.21
N LEU A 47 9.40 -5.50 14.20
CA LEU A 47 9.17 -4.61 13.07
C LEU A 47 10.35 -3.66 12.77
N TRP A 48 11.12 -3.30 13.79
CA TRP A 48 12.21 -2.31 13.70
C TRP A 48 13.52 -2.90 13.21
N THR A 49 13.61 -4.22 13.13
CA THR A 49 14.81 -4.93 12.66
C THR A 49 14.95 -4.83 11.15
N PRO A 50 16.17 -5.01 10.59
CA PRO A 50 16.39 -5.02 9.15
C PRO A 50 15.64 -6.14 8.41
N ASN A 51 15.38 -7.25 9.09
CA ASN A 51 14.65 -8.41 8.56
C ASN A 51 13.55 -8.82 9.55
N PRO A 52 12.41 -8.11 9.56
CA PRO A 52 11.32 -8.42 10.49
C PRO A 52 10.65 -9.76 10.14
N PRO A 53 10.15 -10.51 11.13
CA PRO A 53 9.46 -11.79 10.93
C PRO A 53 8.28 -11.71 9.98
N SER A 54 7.60 -10.57 9.91
CA SER A 54 6.48 -10.31 8.98
C SER A 54 6.84 -10.56 7.52
N ILE A 55 8.12 -10.47 7.12
CA ILE A 55 8.56 -10.82 5.75
C ILE A 55 8.29 -12.31 5.50
N ARG A 56 8.82 -13.19 6.36
CA ARG A 56 8.62 -14.64 6.24
C ARG A 56 7.15 -15.00 6.37
N HIS A 57 6.44 -14.38 7.34
CA HIS A 57 5.01 -14.60 7.52
C HIS A 57 4.20 -14.29 6.25
N ALA A 58 4.47 -13.16 5.60
CA ALA A 58 3.77 -12.78 4.37
C ALA A 58 4.14 -13.70 3.19
N MET A 59 5.41 -14.08 3.07
CA MET A 59 5.88 -15.02 2.05
C MET A 59 5.31 -16.42 2.27
N SER A 60 5.05 -16.82 3.53
CA SER A 60 4.35 -18.08 3.85
C SER A 60 2.82 -17.97 3.75
N GLY A 61 2.30 -16.83 3.28
CA GLY A 61 0.90 -16.67 2.91
C GLY A 61 0.04 -15.84 3.86
N ALA A 62 0.57 -15.31 4.98
CA ALA A 62 -0.19 -14.43 5.86
C ALA A 62 -0.66 -13.19 5.12
N THR A 63 -1.96 -12.88 5.16
CA THR A 63 -2.56 -11.70 4.54
C THR A 63 -2.72 -10.54 5.51
N VAL A 64 -2.71 -10.83 6.81
CA VAL A 64 -2.78 -9.85 7.89
C VAL A 64 -1.67 -10.12 8.88
N ILE A 65 -0.89 -9.10 9.19
CA ILE A 65 0.14 -9.10 10.23
C ILE A 65 -0.37 -8.30 11.42
N VAL A 66 -0.18 -8.83 12.62
CA VAL A 66 -0.52 -8.17 13.88
C VAL A 66 0.76 -7.97 14.69
N ASN A 67 1.08 -6.75 15.06
CA ASN A 67 2.19 -6.42 15.92
C ASN A 67 1.67 -5.92 17.29
N LEU A 68 2.01 -6.65 18.34
CA LEU A 68 1.72 -6.28 19.72
C LEU A 68 2.92 -5.56 20.30
N SER A 69 2.79 -4.27 20.55
CA SER A 69 3.92 -3.39 20.82
C SER A 69 3.80 -2.68 22.17
N ALA A 70 4.90 -2.60 22.88
CA ALA A 70 5.11 -1.73 24.03
C ALA A 70 6.32 -0.83 23.75
N SER A 71 6.17 0.01 22.71
CA SER A 71 7.20 0.93 22.24
C SER A 71 7.07 2.26 22.96
N ASP A 72 8.10 2.62 23.73
CA ASP A 72 8.20 3.91 24.40
C ASP A 72 8.10 5.07 23.40
N GLU A 73 7.58 6.20 23.83
CA GLU A 73 7.44 7.37 22.99
C GLU A 73 8.62 8.32 23.17
N VAL A 74 9.20 8.74 22.05
CA VAL A 74 10.19 9.81 22.00
C VAL A 74 9.85 10.79 20.89
N THR A 75 10.40 12.00 20.97
CA THR A 75 10.14 13.06 19.97
C THR A 75 10.47 12.56 18.55
N GLY A 76 9.52 12.71 17.63
CA GLY A 76 9.66 12.31 16.23
C GLY A 76 9.35 10.84 15.93
N LYS A 77 9.34 9.95 16.92
CA LYS A 77 9.14 8.50 16.72
C LYS A 77 7.79 8.15 16.10
N ALA A 78 6.75 8.93 16.39
CA ALA A 78 5.42 8.67 15.84
C ALA A 78 5.37 8.76 14.30
N ILE A 79 6.08 9.74 13.71
CA ILE A 79 6.17 9.88 12.24
C ILE A 79 6.88 8.66 11.67
N TYR A 80 8.04 8.33 12.21
CA TYR A 80 8.82 7.16 11.77
C TYR A 80 8.04 5.85 11.93
N ARG A 81 7.34 5.66 13.05
CA ARG A 81 6.46 4.49 13.29
C ARG A 81 5.39 4.38 12.20
N ARG A 82 4.72 5.49 11.90
CA ARG A 82 3.67 5.55 10.88
C ARG A 82 4.22 5.18 9.49
N GLU A 83 5.36 5.72 9.11
CA GLU A 83 6.04 5.40 7.86
C GLU A 83 6.48 3.95 7.81
N LEU A 84 7.04 3.43 8.90
CA LEU A 84 7.50 2.05 8.99
C LEU A 84 6.35 1.05 8.86
N VAL A 85 5.25 1.24 9.60
CA VAL A 85 4.07 0.37 9.55
C VAL A 85 3.41 0.41 8.17
N SER A 86 3.19 1.60 7.61
CA SER A 86 2.59 1.73 6.28
C SER A 86 3.53 1.19 5.20
N GLY A 87 4.83 1.45 5.28
CA GLY A 87 5.83 0.95 4.35
C GLY A 87 5.95 -0.58 4.38
N GLN A 88 5.90 -1.19 5.57
CA GLN A 88 5.92 -2.65 5.70
C GLN A 88 4.65 -3.28 5.12
N SER A 89 3.48 -2.69 5.40
CA SER A 89 2.20 -3.09 4.80
C SER A 89 2.24 -3.03 3.27
N ALA A 90 2.84 -1.98 2.69
CA ALA A 90 3.01 -1.82 1.25
C ALA A 90 3.96 -2.88 0.66
N ARG A 91 5.13 -3.07 1.27
CA ARG A 91 6.14 -4.03 0.82
C ARG A 91 5.59 -5.44 0.77
N LEU A 92 4.84 -5.83 1.79
CA LEU A 92 4.30 -7.18 1.97
C LEU A 92 2.94 -7.38 1.30
N ILE A 93 2.35 -6.31 0.76
CA ILE A 93 0.97 -6.31 0.21
C ILE A 93 0.04 -7.01 1.20
N CYS A 94 -0.11 -6.42 2.39
CA CYS A 94 -0.86 -7.04 3.49
C CYS A 94 -1.65 -6.00 4.29
N GLY A 95 -2.62 -6.48 5.07
CA GLY A 95 -3.14 -5.77 6.21
C GLY A 95 -2.10 -5.78 7.33
N TYR A 96 -1.88 -4.65 7.99
CA TYR A 96 -0.98 -4.57 9.13
C TYR A 96 -1.64 -3.83 10.28
N ILE A 97 -1.73 -4.50 11.43
CA ILE A 97 -2.29 -3.95 12.66
C ILE A 97 -1.15 -3.74 13.65
N TYR A 98 -0.92 -2.51 14.04
CA TYR A 98 0.03 -2.16 15.09
C TYR A 98 -0.75 -1.70 16.32
N ALA A 99 -0.71 -2.51 17.39
CA ALA A 99 -1.36 -2.22 18.65
C ALA A 99 -0.30 -1.85 19.70
N SER A 100 -0.33 -0.62 20.18
CA SER A 100 0.68 -0.06 21.07
C SER A 100 0.14 0.10 22.49
N ALA A 101 1.01 -0.17 23.47
CA ALA A 101 0.78 0.17 24.87
C ALA A 101 0.42 1.67 25.03
N GLY A 102 -0.49 1.95 25.94
CA GLY A 102 -1.02 3.29 26.17
C GLY A 102 -0.81 3.80 27.60
N ASP A 103 -1.64 4.72 28.00
CA ASP A 103 -1.63 5.30 29.33
C ASP A 103 -1.90 4.22 30.38
N GLY A 104 -1.12 4.23 31.46
CA GLY A 104 -1.22 3.27 32.55
C GLY A 104 -0.36 2.02 32.41
N GLU A 105 0.29 1.79 31.28
CA GLU A 105 1.15 0.59 31.07
C GLU A 105 2.51 0.69 31.77
N SER A 106 2.96 1.88 32.15
CA SER A 106 4.21 2.07 32.84
C SER A 106 4.10 3.11 33.96
N THR A 107 4.75 2.82 35.07
CA THR A 107 4.96 3.74 36.21
C THR A 107 6.45 4.08 36.39
N GLN A 108 7.30 3.76 35.40
CA GLN A 108 8.74 4.01 35.40
C GLN A 108 9.13 5.16 34.47
N ASP A 109 10.34 5.09 33.93
CA ASP A 109 10.98 6.18 33.18
C ASP A 109 10.48 6.31 31.73
N VAL A 110 9.63 5.40 31.27
CA VAL A 110 9.13 5.37 29.89
C VAL A 110 7.68 5.80 29.82
N VAL A 111 7.32 6.45 28.72
CA VAL A 111 5.95 6.86 28.41
C VAL A 111 5.49 6.12 27.16
N TYR A 112 4.27 5.58 27.21
CA TYR A 112 3.59 4.99 26.07
C TYR A 112 2.49 5.90 25.56
N SER A 113 2.32 5.99 24.25
CA SER A 113 1.40 6.93 23.63
C SER A 113 0.08 6.34 23.17
N GLY A 114 -0.07 5.01 23.18
CA GLY A 114 -1.25 4.36 22.63
C GLY A 114 -1.42 4.59 21.12
N HIS A 115 -0.32 4.81 20.38
CA HIS A 115 -0.35 5.09 18.96
C HIS A 115 -0.60 3.83 18.15
N ASN A 116 -1.88 3.52 17.93
CA ASN A 116 -2.34 2.37 17.16
C ASN A 116 -2.49 2.73 15.69
N LEU A 117 -2.19 1.78 14.81
CA LEU A 117 -2.26 1.95 13.35
C LEU A 117 -2.88 0.71 12.70
N ILE A 118 -3.76 0.93 11.74
CA ILE A 118 -4.27 -0.10 10.83
C ILE A 118 -3.93 0.33 9.40
N CYS A 119 -3.14 -0.48 8.72
CA CYS A 119 -2.69 -0.19 7.36
C CYS A 119 -3.04 -1.34 6.41
N GLU A 120 -3.34 -1.03 5.15
CA GLU A 120 -3.55 -2.01 4.08
C GLU A 120 -2.80 -1.56 2.84
N ASN A 121 -1.86 -2.39 2.38
CA ASN A 121 -1.08 -2.14 1.16
C ASN A 121 -0.58 -0.68 1.06
N GLY A 122 0.04 -0.20 2.14
CA GLY A 122 0.62 1.13 2.25
C GLY A 122 -0.34 2.25 2.65
N ASN A 123 -1.64 2.02 2.64
CA ASN A 123 -2.61 3.03 3.03
C ASN A 123 -2.92 2.92 4.52
N VAL A 124 -2.87 4.03 5.25
CA VAL A 124 -3.35 4.10 6.63
C VAL A 124 -4.87 4.17 6.60
N LEU A 125 -5.53 3.14 7.12
CA LEU A 125 -6.99 3.03 7.19
C LEU A 125 -7.54 3.66 8.47
N ALA A 126 -6.82 3.48 9.58
CA ALA A 126 -7.16 4.09 10.86
C ALA A 126 -5.89 4.36 11.67
N GLU A 127 -5.93 5.43 12.44
CA GLU A 127 -4.83 5.88 13.30
C GLU A 127 -5.42 6.48 14.58
N SER A 128 -4.97 6.05 15.75
CA SER A 128 -5.42 6.58 17.02
C SER A 128 -4.77 7.93 17.34
N LYS A 129 -5.43 8.70 18.18
CA LYS A 129 -4.78 9.86 18.81
C LYS A 129 -3.73 9.37 19.79
N ARG A 130 -2.57 10.03 19.79
CA ARG A 130 -1.52 9.74 20.77
C ARG A 130 -1.91 10.25 22.16
N PHE A 131 -1.38 9.57 23.18
CA PHE A 131 -1.61 9.84 24.59
C PHE A 131 -3.07 9.68 25.02
N THR A 132 -3.73 8.71 24.38
CA THR A 132 -5.08 8.25 24.69
C THR A 132 -5.14 6.72 24.67
N ASN A 133 -6.17 6.15 25.31
CA ASN A 133 -6.46 4.71 25.24
C ASN A 133 -7.61 4.44 24.25
N GLU A 134 -7.49 4.97 23.04
CA GLU A 134 -8.50 4.87 22.00
C GLU A 134 -8.47 3.50 21.32
N THR A 135 -9.63 2.92 21.10
CA THR A 135 -9.80 1.75 20.23
C THR A 135 -10.14 2.22 18.82
N ILE A 136 -9.42 1.73 17.83
CA ILE A 136 -9.67 2.04 16.42
C ILE A 136 -10.16 0.80 15.66
N TYR A 137 -10.95 1.03 14.63
CA TYR A 137 -11.53 -0.02 13.80
C TYR A 137 -11.34 0.29 12.32
N SER A 138 -11.19 -0.76 11.52
CA SER A 138 -11.23 -0.67 10.05
C SER A 138 -11.56 -2.04 9.45
N GLU A 139 -11.68 -2.08 8.13
CA GLU A 139 -11.96 -3.28 7.35
C GLU A 139 -10.83 -3.55 6.36
N PHE A 140 -10.41 -4.81 6.24
CA PHE A 140 -9.46 -5.25 5.22
C PHE A 140 -10.17 -5.90 4.03
N ASP A 141 -9.68 -5.60 2.84
CA ASP A 141 -10.05 -6.30 1.61
C ASP A 141 -9.02 -7.41 1.31
N VAL A 142 -9.19 -8.57 1.95
CA VAL A 142 -8.28 -9.71 1.78
C VAL A 142 -8.32 -10.29 0.36
N GLU A 143 -9.42 -10.12 -0.37
CA GLU A 143 -9.52 -10.51 -1.78
C GLU A 143 -8.60 -9.66 -2.65
N ARG A 144 -8.58 -8.35 -2.41
CA ARG A 144 -7.70 -7.41 -3.10
C ARG A 144 -6.25 -7.69 -2.78
N ILE A 145 -5.92 -7.94 -1.51
CA ILE A 145 -4.55 -8.28 -1.07
C ILE A 145 -4.02 -9.47 -1.88
N GLU A 146 -4.76 -10.57 -1.95
CA GLU A 146 -4.35 -11.73 -2.73
C GLU A 146 -4.28 -11.46 -4.24
N THR A 147 -5.18 -10.65 -4.76
CA THR A 147 -5.18 -10.28 -6.18
C THR A 147 -3.94 -9.46 -6.54
N GLU A 148 -3.56 -8.50 -5.71
CA GLU A 148 -2.35 -7.70 -5.94
C GLU A 148 -1.08 -8.56 -5.83
N ARG A 149 -1.01 -9.48 -4.86
CA ARG A 149 0.11 -10.43 -4.75
C ARG A 149 0.25 -11.30 -5.99
N ARG A 150 -0.85 -11.82 -6.53
CA ARG A 150 -0.83 -12.63 -7.77
C ARG A 150 -0.36 -11.87 -9.00
N ARG A 151 -0.56 -10.56 -9.03
CA ARG A 151 -0.04 -9.69 -10.12
C ARG A 151 1.45 -9.45 -10.03
N MET A 152 2.03 -9.57 -8.83
CA MET A 152 3.45 -9.38 -8.59
C MET A 152 4.21 -10.71 -8.76
N THR A 153 4.77 -10.94 -9.93
CA THR A 153 5.49 -12.19 -10.25
C THR A 153 6.73 -12.44 -9.39
N THR A 154 7.23 -11.41 -8.71
CA THR A 154 8.37 -11.50 -7.79
C THR A 154 7.95 -11.76 -6.34
N PHE A 155 6.65 -11.82 -6.06
CA PHE A 155 6.14 -12.22 -4.75
C PHE A 155 6.11 -13.75 -4.69
N VAL A 156 7.18 -14.33 -4.17
CA VAL A 156 7.32 -15.79 -4.08
C VAL A 156 6.75 -16.26 -2.75
N VAL A 157 5.88 -17.26 -2.79
CA VAL A 157 5.32 -17.87 -1.58
C VAL A 157 6.21 -19.05 -1.18
N GLU A 158 6.62 -19.05 0.09
CA GLU A 158 7.36 -20.14 0.74
C GLU A 158 6.43 -20.77 1.78
N ASP A 159 6.43 -22.09 1.90
CA ASP A 159 5.58 -22.79 2.88
C ASP A 159 6.47 -23.49 3.91
N ASP A 160 6.95 -22.69 4.87
CA ASP A 160 7.78 -23.16 5.98
C ASP A 160 7.13 -22.94 7.36
N HIS A 161 5.87 -22.46 7.39
CA HIS A 161 5.14 -22.16 8.61
C HIS A 161 4.22 -23.30 9.05
N ARG A 162 3.93 -23.32 10.33
CA ARG A 162 2.85 -24.12 10.91
C ARG A 162 1.54 -23.40 10.77
N TRP A 163 0.48 -24.18 10.59
CA TRP A 163 -0.87 -23.67 10.41
C TRP A 163 -1.75 -24.05 11.58
N ALA A 164 -2.49 -23.10 12.08
CA ALA A 164 -3.58 -23.33 13.03
C ALA A 164 -4.86 -22.77 12.44
N GLU A 165 -5.94 -23.54 12.53
CA GLU A 165 -7.24 -23.12 12.02
C GLU A 165 -8.09 -22.52 13.12
N PHE A 166 -8.89 -21.51 12.78
CA PHE A 166 -9.90 -20.97 13.66
C PHE A 166 -11.23 -20.78 12.92
N ASP A 167 -12.29 -20.78 13.68
CA ASP A 167 -13.65 -20.56 13.18
C ASP A 167 -14.09 -19.12 13.44
N LEU A 168 -14.75 -18.51 12.45
CA LEU A 168 -15.33 -17.18 12.54
C LEU A 168 -16.77 -17.24 12.07
N GLU A 169 -17.71 -16.70 12.86
CA GLU A 169 -19.07 -16.50 12.41
C GLU A 169 -19.09 -15.36 11.38
N VAL A 170 -19.24 -15.72 10.10
CA VAL A 170 -19.34 -14.73 9.01
C VAL A 170 -20.75 -14.20 8.95
N LYS A 171 -20.90 -12.88 9.00
CA LYS A 171 -22.16 -12.16 8.87
C LYS A 171 -22.08 -11.15 7.75
N ASP A 172 -23.18 -10.89 7.09
CA ASP A 172 -23.29 -9.76 6.18
C ASP A 172 -23.04 -8.47 6.96
N THR A 173 -22.04 -7.70 6.51
CA THR A 173 -21.68 -6.44 7.12
C THR A 173 -21.77 -5.32 6.09
N THR A 174 -22.15 -4.14 6.54
CA THR A 174 -22.09 -2.94 5.71
C THR A 174 -20.65 -2.43 5.71
N LEU A 175 -20.09 -2.23 4.51
CA LEU A 175 -18.77 -1.63 4.37
C LEU A 175 -18.80 -0.20 4.93
N SER A 176 -17.98 0.08 5.94
CA SER A 176 -17.92 1.38 6.61
C SER A 176 -16.69 2.18 6.22
N ARG A 177 -15.64 1.55 5.68
CA ARG A 177 -14.44 2.25 5.25
C ARG A 177 -14.72 3.15 4.04
N TYR A 178 -14.07 4.29 4.03
CA TYR A 178 -14.12 5.19 2.87
C TYR A 178 -13.47 4.54 1.64
N VAL A 179 -14.19 4.51 0.55
CA VAL A 179 -13.68 4.13 -0.77
C VAL A 179 -13.72 5.37 -1.66
N ASN A 180 -12.56 5.79 -2.15
CA ASN A 180 -12.47 6.97 -3.02
C ASN A 180 -13.19 6.70 -4.37
N PRO A 181 -14.28 7.42 -4.70
CA PRO A 181 -14.99 7.25 -5.97
C PRO A 181 -14.19 7.77 -7.18
N ALA A 182 -13.16 8.58 -6.94
CA ALA A 182 -12.28 9.13 -7.96
C ALA A 182 -10.80 8.81 -7.65
N PRO A 183 -10.40 7.52 -7.69
CA PRO A 183 -9.07 7.09 -7.20
C PRO A 183 -7.90 7.67 -8.00
N PHE A 184 -8.15 8.12 -9.24
CA PHE A 184 -7.12 8.66 -10.13
C PHE A 184 -6.98 10.19 -10.01
N VAL A 185 -7.93 10.86 -9.35
CA VAL A 185 -7.95 12.33 -9.25
C VAL A 185 -7.77 12.74 -7.79
N PRO A 186 -6.61 13.27 -7.40
CA PRO A 186 -6.40 13.78 -6.04
C PRO A 186 -7.40 14.88 -5.71
N ALA A 187 -7.95 14.85 -4.48
CA ALA A 187 -8.84 15.88 -4.00
C ALA A 187 -8.08 17.20 -3.74
N ASP A 188 -6.85 17.10 -3.23
CA ASP A 188 -5.99 18.27 -3.00
C ASP A 188 -5.49 18.83 -4.35
N LYS A 189 -5.58 20.17 -4.49
CA LYS A 189 -5.19 20.85 -5.73
C LYS A 189 -3.71 20.74 -6.02
N THR A 190 -2.86 20.91 -5.00
CA THR A 190 -1.40 20.88 -5.15
C THR A 190 -0.93 19.49 -5.59
N ASP A 191 -1.52 18.46 -4.99
CA ASP A 191 -1.25 17.07 -5.34
C ASP A 191 -1.71 16.74 -6.77
N ARG A 192 -2.88 17.26 -7.16
CA ARG A 192 -3.42 17.11 -8.52
C ARG A 192 -2.54 17.81 -9.56
N ASP A 193 -2.14 19.05 -9.31
CA ASP A 193 -1.28 19.81 -10.23
C ASP A 193 0.05 19.09 -10.42
N ARG A 194 0.68 18.65 -9.32
CA ARG A 194 1.92 17.85 -9.36
C ARG A 194 1.76 16.57 -10.19
N ARG A 195 0.66 15.83 -10.02
CA ARG A 195 0.39 14.61 -10.79
C ARG A 195 0.14 14.89 -12.27
N CYS A 196 -0.54 15.98 -12.58
CA CYS A 196 -0.75 16.38 -13.98
C CYS A 196 0.59 16.70 -14.66
N ASP A 197 1.47 17.44 -14.01
CA ASP A 197 2.82 17.74 -14.51
C ASP A 197 3.64 16.46 -14.69
N GLU A 198 3.59 15.55 -13.74
CA GLU A 198 4.28 14.26 -13.80
C GLU A 198 3.78 13.40 -14.98
N ILE A 199 2.46 13.30 -15.15
CA ILE A 199 1.83 12.55 -16.26
C ILE A 199 2.25 13.15 -17.60
N LEU A 200 2.20 14.47 -17.75
CA LEU A 200 2.62 15.16 -18.97
C LEU A 200 4.11 14.91 -19.24
N MET A 201 4.95 15.00 -18.21
CA MET A 201 6.39 14.78 -18.35
C MET A 201 6.73 13.34 -18.75
N ILE A 202 6.08 12.33 -18.13
CA ILE A 202 6.30 10.92 -18.46
C ILE A 202 5.99 10.66 -19.94
N GLN A 203 4.85 11.17 -20.44
CA GLN A 203 4.47 11.02 -21.83
C GLN A 203 5.41 11.78 -22.77
N ALA A 204 5.77 13.02 -22.44
CA ALA A 204 6.67 13.84 -23.24
C ALA A 204 8.06 13.23 -23.33
N MET A 205 8.61 12.68 -22.25
CA MET A 205 9.90 11.99 -22.25
C MET A 205 9.88 10.71 -23.10
N GLY A 206 8.78 9.96 -23.06
CA GLY A 206 8.60 8.80 -23.94
C GLY A 206 8.61 9.17 -25.42
N LEU A 207 7.85 10.20 -25.78
CA LEU A 207 7.82 10.72 -27.16
C LEU A 207 9.16 11.33 -27.58
N LYS A 208 9.78 12.13 -26.71
CA LYS A 208 11.12 12.70 -26.92
C LYS A 208 12.11 11.62 -27.34
N LYS A 209 12.17 10.53 -26.59
CA LYS A 209 13.10 9.42 -26.88
C LYS A 209 12.82 8.76 -28.22
N ARG A 210 11.58 8.64 -28.64
CA ARG A 210 11.21 8.10 -29.97
C ARG A 210 11.64 9.04 -31.08
N LEU A 211 11.41 10.33 -30.95
CA LEU A 211 11.80 11.36 -31.93
C LEU A 211 13.31 11.42 -32.10
N GLU A 212 14.07 11.34 -31.00
CA GLU A 212 15.54 11.27 -31.03
C GLU A 212 16.01 10.01 -31.75
N HIS A 213 15.51 8.86 -31.36
CA HIS A 213 15.95 7.57 -31.90
C HIS A 213 15.69 7.45 -33.40
N THR A 214 14.55 7.93 -33.86
CA THR A 214 14.17 7.89 -35.28
C THR A 214 14.71 9.06 -36.08
N ASN A 215 15.34 10.03 -35.41
CA ASN A 215 15.83 11.26 -36.00
C ASN A 215 14.73 12.06 -36.76
N CYS A 216 13.49 11.97 -36.27
CA CYS A 216 12.34 12.68 -36.85
C CYS A 216 12.49 14.18 -36.68
N LYS A 217 12.25 14.93 -37.77
CA LYS A 217 12.30 16.39 -37.77
C LYS A 217 10.94 17.00 -37.46
N THR A 218 9.86 16.35 -37.87
CA THR A 218 8.50 16.83 -37.77
C THR A 218 7.59 15.84 -37.07
N ALA A 219 6.51 16.31 -36.49
CA ALA A 219 5.42 15.48 -35.96
C ALA A 219 4.11 15.90 -36.61
N VAL A 220 3.24 14.92 -36.92
CA VAL A 220 1.90 15.17 -37.48
C VAL A 220 0.88 14.57 -36.53
N ILE A 221 -0.12 15.37 -36.16
CA ILE A 221 -1.18 14.94 -35.22
C ILE A 221 -2.53 15.23 -35.82
N GLY A 222 -3.42 14.23 -35.86
CA GLY A 222 -4.82 14.42 -36.21
C GLY A 222 -5.57 15.02 -35.00
N ILE A 223 -6.16 16.19 -35.17
CA ILE A 223 -6.92 16.88 -34.13
C ILE A 223 -8.41 16.71 -34.41
N SER A 224 -9.10 16.04 -33.50
CA SER A 224 -10.56 15.82 -33.59
C SER A 224 -11.39 16.79 -32.75
N GLY A 225 -10.76 17.74 -32.06
CA GLY A 225 -11.41 18.59 -31.05
C GLY A 225 -11.70 17.89 -29.72
N GLY A 226 -11.36 16.62 -29.56
CA GLY A 226 -11.52 15.85 -28.31
C GLY A 226 -10.31 15.98 -27.36
N LEU A 227 -10.50 15.58 -26.12
CA LEU A 227 -9.47 15.65 -25.08
C LEU A 227 -8.22 14.84 -25.43
N ASP A 228 -8.36 13.67 -26.04
CA ASP A 228 -7.24 12.79 -26.36
C ASP A 228 -6.29 13.44 -27.38
N SER A 229 -6.83 13.99 -28.46
CA SER A 229 -6.03 14.67 -29.47
C SER A 229 -5.40 15.96 -28.95
N THR A 230 -6.11 16.68 -28.09
CA THR A 230 -5.57 17.87 -27.41
C THR A 230 -4.41 17.51 -26.49
N LEU A 231 -4.56 16.44 -25.68
CA LEU A 231 -3.48 15.97 -24.84
C LEU A 231 -2.27 15.51 -25.67
N ALA A 232 -2.51 14.78 -26.76
CA ALA A 232 -1.44 14.36 -27.67
C ALA A 232 -0.67 15.56 -28.25
N LEU A 233 -1.35 16.64 -28.58
CA LEU A 233 -0.72 17.90 -29.05
C LEU A 233 0.15 18.52 -27.93
N LEU A 234 -0.39 18.66 -26.71
CA LEU A 234 0.35 19.21 -25.58
C LEU A 234 1.60 18.38 -25.24
N VAL A 235 1.49 17.04 -25.25
CA VAL A 235 2.62 16.13 -25.08
C VAL A 235 3.67 16.33 -26.16
N THR A 236 3.24 16.51 -27.42
CA THR A 236 4.16 16.73 -28.54
C THR A 236 4.87 18.06 -28.42
N VAL A 237 4.16 19.14 -28.11
CA VAL A 237 4.76 20.46 -27.86
C VAL A 237 5.82 20.35 -26.75
N ARG A 238 5.48 19.72 -25.63
CA ARG A 238 6.42 19.54 -24.52
C ARG A 238 7.64 18.70 -24.89
N ALA A 239 7.48 17.67 -25.73
CA ALA A 239 8.59 16.87 -26.23
C ALA A 239 9.50 17.68 -27.16
N PHE A 240 8.93 18.55 -27.99
CA PHE A 240 9.69 19.46 -28.85
C PHE A 240 10.47 20.50 -28.04
N ASP A 241 9.86 21.09 -27.00
CA ASP A 241 10.57 21.98 -26.05
C ASP A 241 11.79 21.29 -25.45
N LEU A 242 11.64 20.05 -24.97
CA LEU A 242 12.71 19.25 -24.39
C LEU A 242 13.82 18.89 -25.40
N LEU A 243 13.51 18.91 -26.69
CA LEU A 243 14.47 18.66 -27.77
C LEU A 243 15.09 19.95 -28.35
N GLY A 244 14.61 21.11 -27.92
CA GLY A 244 15.01 22.39 -28.51
C GLY A 244 14.55 22.53 -29.98
N LYS A 245 13.46 21.87 -30.36
CA LYS A 245 12.87 21.92 -31.71
C LYS A 245 11.82 23.03 -31.82
N ASP A 246 11.66 23.57 -33.02
CA ASP A 246 10.67 24.62 -33.29
C ASP A 246 9.25 24.01 -33.36
N HIS A 247 8.27 24.67 -32.75
CA HIS A 247 6.87 24.26 -32.78
C HIS A 247 6.26 24.30 -34.21
N LYS A 248 6.83 25.10 -35.14
CA LYS A 248 6.40 25.08 -36.55
C LYS A 248 6.58 23.73 -37.25
N ASP A 249 7.43 22.86 -36.67
CA ASP A 249 7.65 21.50 -37.17
C ASP A 249 6.60 20.50 -36.62
N ILE A 250 5.58 20.99 -35.89
CA ILE A 250 4.41 20.24 -35.46
C ILE A 250 3.25 20.59 -36.37
N ALA A 251 2.76 19.65 -37.17
CA ALA A 251 1.60 19.81 -38.01
C ALA A 251 0.34 19.26 -37.32
N ALA A 252 -0.53 20.13 -36.84
CA ALA A 252 -1.84 19.76 -36.32
C ALA A 252 -2.86 19.78 -37.50
N VAL A 253 -3.43 18.61 -37.77
CA VAL A 253 -4.32 18.44 -38.97
C VAL A 253 -5.72 18.12 -38.51
N THR A 254 -6.68 18.94 -38.87
CA THR A 254 -8.11 18.65 -38.72
C THR A 254 -8.65 17.99 -39.98
N MET A 255 -9.47 16.97 -39.83
CA MET A 255 -10.09 16.22 -40.93
C MET A 255 -11.59 16.15 -40.69
N PRO A 256 -12.32 17.24 -40.94
CA PRO A 256 -13.77 17.25 -40.77
C PRO A 256 -14.42 16.29 -41.77
N GLY A 257 -15.32 15.44 -41.31
CA GLY A 257 -16.10 14.50 -42.10
C GLY A 257 -17.61 14.79 -42.00
N PHE A 258 -18.43 14.03 -42.71
CA PHE A 258 -19.88 14.16 -42.69
C PHE A 258 -20.54 14.01 -41.31
N GLY A 259 -19.84 13.42 -40.32
CA GLY A 259 -20.32 13.26 -38.96
C GLY A 259 -19.71 14.25 -37.95
N THR A 260 -18.92 15.22 -38.41
CA THR A 260 -18.32 16.23 -37.55
C THR A 260 -19.39 17.22 -37.09
N THR A 261 -19.55 17.36 -35.77
CA THR A 261 -20.49 18.31 -35.16
C THR A 261 -19.87 19.71 -35.10
N ASP A 262 -20.71 20.76 -35.07
CA ASP A 262 -20.25 22.16 -34.96
C ASP A 262 -19.33 22.37 -33.75
N ARG A 263 -19.62 21.67 -32.63
CA ARG A 263 -18.78 21.69 -31.41
C ARG A 263 -17.35 21.19 -31.61
N THR A 264 -17.10 20.36 -32.60
CA THR A 264 -15.78 19.78 -32.89
C THR A 264 -15.14 20.41 -34.13
N TYR A 265 -15.86 21.27 -34.81
CA TYR A 265 -15.40 21.99 -36.01
C TYR A 265 -14.74 23.33 -35.64
N ASP A 266 -15.31 24.06 -34.66
CA ASP A 266 -14.80 25.31 -34.08
C ASP A 266 -13.77 25.05 -32.95
#